data_1e512ef0c4a7aa361b329b3ec6695e5c
#
_entry.id   1e512ef0c4a7aa361b329b3ec6695e5c
#
_cell.length_a   1.000
_cell.length_b   1.000
_cell.length_c   1.000
_cell.angle_alpha   90.00
_cell.angle_beta   90.00
_cell.angle_gamma   90.00
#
_symmetry.space_group_name_H-M   'P 1'
#
loop_
_entity.id
_entity.type
_entity.pdbx_description
1 polymer ?
#
loop_
_entity_poly.entity_id
_entity_poly.type
_entity_poly.pdbx_seq_one_letter_code
_entity_poly.pdbx_strand_id
1 'polypeptide(L)'
;METTNLSHIEQAVAFVNEVRSINKRFEGTSVSVTAECEFNEKGEILISSYIWVASQIVRSTFIFNLDWEENYTKFLAWKEECEALLTKSAEEIEIACYEQKVAELKAKLNQYGK
;
A
#
# COMPACT_ATOMS: atom_id res chain seq x y z
N MET A 1 -0.74 28.39 10.65
CA MET A 1 -0.47 28.28 9.23
C MET A 1 -1.55 27.50 8.53
N GLU A 2 -2.42 28.23 7.90
CA GLU A 2 -3.52 27.63 7.15
C GLU A 2 -2.98 26.79 6.03
N THR A 3 -1.85 27.20 5.47
CA THR A 3 -1.23 26.47 4.37
C THR A 3 -0.78 25.08 4.76
N THR A 4 -0.54 24.84 6.06
CA THR A 4 -0.12 23.51 6.52
C THR A 4 -1.22 22.48 6.29
N ASN A 5 -2.47 22.83 6.62
CA ASN A 5 -3.59 21.92 6.43
C ASN A 5 -3.86 21.67 4.94
N LEU A 6 -3.79 22.72 4.14
CA LEU A 6 -3.94 22.57 2.69
C LEU A 6 -2.83 21.69 2.13
N SER A 7 -1.61 21.90 2.64
CA SER A 7 -0.47 21.09 2.20
C SER A 7 -0.70 19.61 2.49
N HIS A 8 -1.24 19.28 3.66
CA HIS A 8 -1.53 17.90 4.02
C HIS A 8 -2.59 17.29 3.10
N ILE A 9 -3.64 18.07 2.81
CA ILE A 9 -4.69 17.62 1.91
C ILE A 9 -4.14 17.42 0.50
N GLU A 10 -3.35 18.38 0.02
CA GLU A 10 -2.75 18.27 -1.30
C GLU A 10 -1.84 17.05 -1.41
N GLN A 11 -1.07 16.79 -0.37
CA GLN A 11 -0.17 15.64 -0.35
C GLN A 11 -0.95 14.33 -0.31
N ALA A 12 -2.07 14.31 0.43
CA ALA A 12 -2.93 13.13 0.49
C ALA A 12 -3.53 12.85 -0.89
N VAL A 13 -4.00 13.89 -1.57
CA VAL A 13 -4.55 13.76 -2.92
C VAL A 13 -3.48 13.27 -3.89
N ALA A 14 -2.28 13.83 -3.78
CA ALA A 14 -1.16 13.44 -4.63
C ALA A 14 -0.82 11.96 -4.41
N PHE A 15 -0.82 11.51 -3.16
CA PHE A 15 -0.55 10.11 -2.84
C PHE A 15 -1.58 9.19 -3.50
N VAL A 16 -2.86 9.50 -3.34
CA VAL A 16 -3.93 8.68 -3.92
C VAL A 16 -3.81 8.65 -5.44
N ASN A 17 -3.51 9.79 -6.06
CA ASN A 17 -3.35 9.85 -7.51
C ASN A 17 -2.15 9.05 -7.99
N GLU A 18 -1.07 9.07 -7.23
CA GLU A 18 0.11 8.26 -7.56
C GLU A 18 -0.20 6.78 -7.51
N VAL A 19 -0.91 6.34 -6.47
CA VAL A 19 -1.31 4.95 -6.33
C VAL A 19 -2.22 4.53 -7.50
N ARG A 20 -3.15 5.39 -7.87
CA ARG A 20 -4.03 5.13 -9.00
C ARG A 20 -3.25 5.00 -10.31
N SER A 21 -2.25 5.85 -10.48
CA SER A 21 -1.39 5.80 -11.67
C SER A 21 -0.62 4.50 -11.74
N ILE A 22 -0.09 4.06 -10.60
CA ILE A 22 0.62 2.79 -10.52
C ILE A 22 -0.33 1.63 -10.82
N ASN A 23 -1.51 1.65 -10.23
CA ASN A 23 -2.51 0.60 -10.43
C ASN A 23 -2.89 0.45 -11.89
N LYS A 24 -2.95 1.57 -12.60
CA LYS A 24 -3.34 1.56 -14.01
C LYS A 24 -2.40 0.72 -14.87
N ARG A 25 -1.14 0.63 -14.46
CA ARG A 25 -0.15 -0.16 -15.19
C ARG A 25 -0.36 -1.66 -15.02
N PHE A 26 -1.13 -2.06 -14.02
CA PHE A 26 -1.43 -3.47 -13.78
C PHE A 26 -2.82 -3.87 -14.24
N GLU A 27 -3.52 -3.01 -14.99
CA GLU A 27 -4.84 -3.34 -15.50
C GLU A 27 -4.82 -4.63 -16.30
N GLY A 28 -5.83 -5.46 -16.07
CA GLY A 28 -5.94 -6.75 -16.77
C GLY A 28 -5.11 -7.86 -16.16
N THR A 29 -4.43 -7.59 -15.04
CA THR A 29 -3.64 -8.61 -14.36
C THR A 29 -4.27 -8.94 -13.02
N SER A 30 -3.69 -9.92 -12.33
CA SER A 30 -4.17 -10.31 -11.00
C SER A 30 -3.71 -9.35 -9.90
N VAL A 31 -2.86 -8.39 -10.24
CA VAL A 31 -2.31 -7.42 -9.29
C VAL A 31 -3.08 -6.12 -9.35
N SER A 32 -3.43 -5.57 -8.18
CA SER A 32 -3.97 -4.23 -8.12
C SER A 32 -3.44 -3.51 -6.88
N VAL A 33 -3.34 -2.19 -6.99
CA VAL A 33 -2.91 -1.34 -5.88
C VAL A 33 -4.00 -0.31 -5.67
N THR A 34 -4.52 -0.24 -4.45
CA THR A 34 -5.63 0.66 -4.15
C THR A 34 -5.24 1.59 -3.01
N ALA A 35 -5.92 2.72 -2.93
CA ALA A 35 -5.74 3.65 -1.83
C ALA A 35 -7.10 4.24 -1.48
N GLU A 36 -7.33 4.40 -0.19
CA GLU A 36 -8.54 5.01 0.34
C GLU A 36 -8.14 6.14 1.28
N CYS A 37 -8.95 7.19 1.29
CA CYS A 37 -8.71 8.34 2.15
C CYS A 37 -9.95 8.57 3.00
N GLU A 38 -9.77 8.63 4.31
CA GLU A 38 -10.87 8.84 5.24
C GLU A 38 -10.57 10.05 6.12
N PHE A 39 -11.63 10.71 6.56
CA PHE A 39 -11.56 11.79 7.52
C PHE A 39 -12.27 11.35 8.80
N ASN A 40 -11.63 11.55 9.95
CA ASN A 40 -12.28 11.24 11.20
C ASN A 40 -13.02 12.47 11.73
N GLU A 41 -13.66 12.32 12.89
CA GLU A 41 -14.43 13.40 13.50
C GLU A 41 -13.60 14.63 13.82
N LYS A 42 -12.31 14.45 14.03
CA LYS A 42 -11.39 15.54 14.34
C LYS A 42 -10.85 16.21 13.09
N GLY A 43 -11.24 15.75 11.91
CA GLY A 43 -10.72 16.29 10.65
C GLY A 43 -9.36 15.75 10.27
N GLU A 44 -8.91 14.73 10.96
CA GLU A 44 -7.64 14.09 10.62
C GLU A 44 -7.82 13.18 9.43
N ILE A 45 -6.76 13.07 8.64
CA ILE A 45 -6.80 12.28 7.41
C ILE A 45 -6.09 10.96 7.65
N LEU A 46 -6.75 9.87 7.27
CA LEU A 46 -6.14 8.55 7.28
C LEU A 46 -6.16 8.02 5.85
N ILE A 47 -4.99 7.66 5.36
CA ILE A 47 -4.86 7.06 4.03
C ILE A 47 -4.45 5.61 4.22
N SER A 48 -5.21 4.70 3.62
CA SER A 48 -4.92 3.28 3.63
C SER A 48 -4.60 2.86 2.20
N SER A 49 -3.50 2.16 2.01
CA SER A 49 -3.14 1.68 0.69
C SER A 49 -2.83 0.18 0.77
N TYR A 50 -3.27 -0.55 -0.23
CA TYR A 50 -3.17 -2.00 -0.25
C TYR A 50 -2.66 -2.49 -1.60
N ILE A 51 -1.85 -3.53 -1.55
CA ILE A 51 -1.49 -4.28 -2.75
C ILE A 51 -2.27 -5.58 -2.69
N TRP A 52 -3.02 -5.83 -3.75
CA TRP A 52 -3.85 -7.03 -3.90
C TRP A 52 -3.24 -7.93 -4.95
N VAL A 53 -3.20 -9.22 -4.66
CA VAL A 53 -2.80 -10.23 -5.64
C VAL A 53 -3.85 -11.33 -5.61
N ALA A 54 -4.47 -11.61 -6.75
CA ALA A 54 -5.52 -12.63 -6.86
C ALA A 54 -6.62 -12.43 -5.81
N SER A 55 -7.05 -11.18 -5.63
CA SER A 55 -8.13 -10.78 -4.70
C SER A 55 -7.78 -10.92 -3.22
N GLN A 56 -6.50 -11.07 -2.90
CA GLN A 56 -6.04 -11.11 -1.51
C GLN A 56 -5.11 -9.94 -1.24
N ILE A 57 -5.24 -9.35 -0.05
CA ILE A 57 -4.34 -8.27 0.37
C ILE A 57 -3.02 -8.90 0.79
N VAL A 58 -1.94 -8.54 0.12
CA VAL A 58 -0.61 -9.08 0.42
C VAL A 58 0.28 -8.07 1.14
N ARG A 59 0.04 -6.77 0.94
CA ARG A 59 0.78 -5.70 1.60
C ARG A 59 -0.16 -4.55 1.88
N SER A 60 0.10 -3.82 2.94
CA SER A 60 -0.69 -2.62 3.26
C SER A 60 0.17 -1.59 3.96
N THR A 61 -0.23 -0.33 3.84
CA THR A 61 0.36 0.75 4.60
C THR A 61 -0.71 1.73 5.04
N PHE A 62 -0.45 2.42 6.14
CA PHE A 62 -1.37 3.42 6.69
C PHE A 62 -0.58 4.70 6.93
N ILE A 63 -1.13 5.81 6.48
CA ILE A 63 -0.51 7.12 6.62
C ILE A 63 -1.49 8.03 7.33
N PHE A 64 -1.07 8.57 8.46
CA PHE A 64 -1.92 9.39 9.31
C PHE A 64 -1.33 10.80 9.42
N ASN A 65 -2.15 11.81 9.24
CA ASN A 65 -1.64 13.18 9.12
C ASN A 65 -1.28 13.87 10.42
N LEU A 66 -1.33 13.18 11.54
CA LEU A 66 -0.92 13.78 12.81
C LEU A 66 0.53 14.24 12.79
N ASP A 67 1.38 13.47 12.14
CA ASP A 67 2.78 13.81 11.97
C ASP A 67 3.14 13.57 10.50
N TRP A 68 2.95 14.59 9.70
CA TRP A 68 3.14 14.42 8.26
C TRP A 68 4.58 14.17 7.88
N GLU A 69 5.54 14.72 8.64
CA GLU A 69 6.95 14.47 8.32
C GLU A 69 7.28 12.98 8.41
N GLU A 70 6.83 12.34 9.48
CA GLU A 70 7.02 10.90 9.66
C GLU A 70 6.24 10.11 8.61
N ASN A 71 5.00 10.51 8.38
CA ASN A 71 4.14 9.84 7.41
C ASN A 71 4.63 10.03 5.98
N TYR A 72 5.28 11.15 5.70
CA TYR A 72 5.86 11.38 4.38
C TYR A 72 6.96 10.38 4.08
N THR A 73 7.74 10.02 5.10
CA THR A 73 8.74 8.97 4.95
C THR A 73 8.08 7.63 4.59
N LYS A 74 6.96 7.32 5.21
CA LYS A 74 6.19 6.11 4.88
C LYS A 74 5.67 6.17 3.46
N PHE A 75 5.21 7.33 3.03
CA PHE A 75 4.74 7.52 1.67
C PHE A 75 5.84 7.24 0.66
N LEU A 76 7.02 7.80 0.87
CA LEU A 76 8.14 7.59 -0.04
C LEU A 76 8.55 6.12 -0.09
N ALA A 77 8.59 5.45 1.06
CA ALA A 77 8.93 4.04 1.12
C ALA A 77 7.90 3.20 0.37
N TRP A 78 6.62 3.52 0.53
CA TRP A 78 5.54 2.82 -0.16
C TRP A 78 5.61 3.04 -1.67
N LYS A 79 5.89 4.27 -2.07
CA LYS A 79 6.03 4.61 -3.48
C LYS A 79 7.17 3.80 -4.12
N GLU A 80 8.31 3.74 -3.45
CA GLU A 80 9.44 2.96 -3.93
C GLU A 80 9.08 1.47 -4.06
N GLU A 81 8.38 0.94 -3.07
CA GLU A 81 7.94 -0.44 -3.09
C GLU A 81 7.01 -0.71 -4.26
N CYS A 82 6.05 0.17 -4.49
CA CYS A 82 5.12 0.03 -5.61
C CYS A 82 5.85 0.14 -6.95
N GLU A 83 6.80 1.07 -7.05
CA GLU A 83 7.56 1.22 -8.27
C GLU A 83 8.44 0.00 -8.55
N ALA A 84 8.98 -0.62 -7.51
CA ALA A 84 9.76 -1.84 -7.65
C ALA A 84 8.91 -2.97 -8.23
N LEU A 85 7.62 -3.02 -7.88
CA LEU A 85 6.71 -4.01 -8.45
C LEU A 85 6.55 -3.86 -9.96
N LEU A 86 6.68 -2.63 -10.47
CA LEU A 86 6.53 -2.38 -11.90
C LEU A 86 7.64 -3.00 -12.74
N THR A 87 8.75 -3.36 -12.11
CA THR A 87 9.85 -4.00 -12.81
C THR A 87 9.64 -5.50 -12.98
N LYS A 88 8.62 -6.05 -12.33
CA LYS A 88 8.30 -7.47 -12.36
C LYS A 88 7.00 -7.69 -13.12
N SER A 89 6.86 -8.86 -13.73
CA SER A 89 5.59 -9.23 -14.34
C SER A 89 4.58 -9.56 -13.26
N ALA A 90 3.30 -9.49 -13.60
CA ALA A 90 2.23 -9.84 -12.66
C ALA A 90 2.41 -11.27 -12.16
N GLU A 91 2.82 -12.17 -13.05
CA GLU A 91 3.03 -13.58 -12.70
C GLU A 91 4.16 -13.74 -11.69
N GLU A 92 5.25 -12.99 -11.85
CA GLU A 92 6.36 -13.03 -10.89
C GLU A 92 5.92 -12.54 -9.51
N ILE A 93 5.14 -11.47 -9.48
CA ILE A 93 4.61 -10.93 -8.22
C ILE A 93 3.71 -11.96 -7.56
N GLU A 94 2.85 -12.58 -8.33
CA GLU A 94 1.92 -13.60 -7.84
C GLU A 94 2.66 -14.80 -7.26
N ILE A 95 3.67 -15.28 -7.97
CA ILE A 95 4.49 -16.41 -7.51
C ILE A 95 5.18 -16.05 -6.18
N ALA A 96 5.78 -14.87 -6.10
CA ALA A 96 6.47 -14.45 -4.88
C ALA A 96 5.51 -14.39 -3.70
N CYS A 97 4.28 -13.90 -3.92
CA CYS A 97 3.27 -13.83 -2.87
C CYS A 97 2.83 -15.21 -2.41
N TYR A 98 2.65 -16.14 -3.34
CA TYR A 98 2.28 -17.51 -2.99
C TYR A 98 3.41 -18.21 -2.24
N GLU A 99 4.64 -17.99 -2.64
CA GLU A 99 5.80 -18.57 -1.95
C GLU A 99 5.88 -18.06 -0.51
N GLN A 100 5.64 -16.76 -0.31
CA GLN A 100 5.61 -16.19 1.02
C GLN A 100 4.48 -16.81 1.85
N LYS A 101 3.31 -16.98 1.26
CA LYS A 101 2.17 -17.58 1.94
C LYS A 101 2.46 -19.03 2.33
N VAL A 102 3.08 -19.79 1.45
CA VAL A 102 3.48 -21.17 1.74
C VAL A 102 4.47 -21.19 2.90
N ALA A 103 5.45 -20.30 2.90
CA ALA A 103 6.44 -20.24 3.98
C ALA A 103 5.78 -19.95 5.33
N GLU A 104 4.82 -19.01 5.33
CA GLU A 104 4.07 -18.67 6.54
C GLU A 104 3.27 -19.87 7.06
N LEU A 105 2.62 -20.58 6.16
CA LEU A 105 1.83 -21.77 6.52
C LEU A 105 2.71 -22.88 7.06
N LYS A 106 3.89 -23.09 6.47
CA LYS A 106 4.84 -24.07 6.96
C LYS A 106 5.34 -23.73 8.35
N ALA A 107 5.58 -22.45 8.61
CA ALA A 107 5.99 -22.00 9.93
C ALA A 107 4.92 -22.29 10.98
N LYS A 108 3.65 -22.04 10.63
CA LYS A 108 2.53 -22.33 11.51
C LYS A 108 2.39 -23.82 11.75
N LEU A 109 2.55 -24.60 10.69
CA LEU A 109 2.44 -26.06 10.80
C LEU A 109 3.54 -26.60 11.73
N ASN A 110 4.74 -26.07 11.62
CA ASN A 110 5.85 -26.49 12.50
C ASN A 110 5.56 -26.17 13.96
N GLN A 111 4.87 -25.06 14.24
CA GLN A 111 4.46 -24.71 15.60
C GLN A 111 3.46 -25.71 16.15
N TYR A 112 2.50 -26.12 15.33
CA TYR A 112 1.48 -27.06 15.74
C TYR A 112 1.98 -28.50 15.77
N GLY A 113 3.01 -28.79 15.01
CA GLY A 113 3.56 -30.14 14.90
C GLY A 113 4.41 -30.55 16.09
N LYS A 114 4.48 -29.71 17.10
CA LYS A 114 5.21 -30.02 18.33
C LYS A 114 4.26 -30.31 19.50
#